data_818c7781d8a27a580a5b0ac67d991170
#
_entry.id   818c7781d8a27a580a5b0ac67d991170
#
_cell.length_a   1.000
_cell.length_b   1.000
_cell.length_c   1.000
_cell.angle_alpha   90.00
_cell.angle_beta   90.00
_cell.angle_gamma   90.00
#
_symmetry.space_group_name_H-M   'P 1'
#
loop_
_entity.id
_entity.type
_entity.pdbx_description
1 polymer ?
#
loop_
_entity_poly.entity_id
_entity_poly.type
_entity_poly.pdbx_seq_one_letter_code
_entity_poly.pdbx_strand_id
1 'polypeptide(L)'
;MRGLCVAFVIGVWLLQGQPPQEGQGIRFGKVDIRYDILVSTRRFKGDTYEVEVRGRRGSPVKVESPEQYFTMRCMQLKATLGPDERGRLVLRTAEATGQVEFVYNRPQPLSKLNGTAQRVRYDDQKRTVTLEGDVSLDGEDEFYLIRWRNNERIVVYLEEELQRVEAKSKEREGVPLGSMVIEPKGRQMP
;
A
#
# COMPACT_ATOMS: atom_id res chain seq x y z
N MET A 1 30.30 -63.55 -29.00
CA MET A 1 29.36 -63.14 -27.96
C MET A 1 29.75 -61.71 -27.56
N ARG A 2 28.82 -60.70 -27.79
CA ARG A 2 29.12 -59.32 -27.65
C ARG A 2 28.59 -58.88 -26.23
N GLY A 3 29.51 -58.47 -25.35
CA GLY A 3 29.16 -57.88 -24.05
C GLY A 3 28.94 -56.39 -24.18
N LEU A 4 27.72 -55.94 -23.86
CA LEU A 4 27.31 -54.55 -23.89
C LEU A 4 27.62 -53.92 -22.51
N CYS A 5 28.61 -53.02 -22.43
CA CYS A 5 28.85 -52.19 -21.27
C CYS A 5 27.86 -51.02 -21.29
N VAL A 6 26.89 -50.98 -20.38
CA VAL A 6 26.03 -49.84 -20.13
C VAL A 6 26.73 -48.93 -19.11
N ALA A 7 27.25 -47.80 -19.58
CA ALA A 7 27.76 -46.74 -18.71
C ALA A 7 26.62 -45.94 -18.14
N PHE A 8 26.43 -46.00 -16.82
CA PHE A 8 25.47 -45.18 -16.03
C PHE A 8 26.11 -43.80 -15.87
N VAL A 9 25.63 -42.81 -16.61
CA VAL A 9 26.00 -41.41 -16.42
C VAL A 9 25.06 -40.86 -15.33
N ILE A 10 25.57 -40.75 -14.11
CA ILE A 10 24.90 -40.04 -13.02
C ILE A 10 25.02 -38.53 -13.31
N GLY A 11 23.98 -37.96 -13.88
CA GLY A 11 23.88 -36.53 -14.05
C GLY A 11 23.69 -35.85 -12.69
N VAL A 12 24.75 -35.20 -12.21
CA VAL A 12 24.67 -34.26 -11.08
C VAL A 12 23.86 -33.05 -11.55
N TRP A 13 22.59 -33.00 -11.18
CA TRP A 13 21.80 -31.79 -11.34
C TRP A 13 22.30 -30.76 -10.31
N LEU A 14 23.11 -29.84 -10.79
CA LEU A 14 23.40 -28.60 -10.07
C LEU A 14 22.08 -27.93 -9.74
N LEU A 15 21.77 -27.83 -8.47
CA LEU A 15 20.74 -26.95 -7.91
C LEU A 15 21.12 -25.51 -8.26
N GLN A 16 20.79 -25.09 -9.47
CA GLN A 16 20.75 -23.67 -9.81
C GLN A 16 19.65 -23.07 -8.92
N GLY A 17 20.07 -22.17 -8.03
CA GLY A 17 19.15 -21.43 -7.16
C GLY A 17 18.03 -20.85 -8.02
N GLN A 18 16.81 -21.29 -7.80
CA GLN A 18 15.64 -20.68 -8.39
C GLN A 18 15.66 -19.20 -8.01
N PRO A 19 15.50 -18.27 -8.96
CA PRO A 19 15.28 -16.88 -8.63
C PRO A 19 14.08 -16.82 -7.66
N PRO A 20 14.08 -15.91 -6.67
CA PRO A 20 12.98 -15.78 -5.74
C PRO A 20 11.68 -15.73 -6.55
N GLN A 21 10.78 -16.67 -6.33
CA GLN A 21 9.47 -16.68 -6.98
C GLN A 21 8.83 -15.34 -6.66
N GLU A 22 8.61 -14.52 -7.69
CA GLU A 22 7.77 -13.33 -7.55
C GLU A 22 6.46 -13.77 -6.94
N GLY A 23 6.13 -13.19 -5.77
CA GLY A 23 4.96 -13.59 -4.99
C GLY A 23 3.71 -13.65 -5.86
N GLN A 24 2.79 -14.53 -5.52
CA GLN A 24 1.51 -14.65 -6.21
C GLN A 24 0.84 -13.28 -6.25
N GLY A 25 0.19 -12.93 -7.36
CA GLY A 25 -0.45 -11.64 -7.55
C GLY A 25 -1.85 -11.77 -8.15
N ILE A 26 -2.72 -10.86 -7.78
CA ILE A 26 -4.04 -10.66 -8.41
C ILE A 26 -4.04 -9.27 -9.03
N ARG A 27 -4.46 -9.20 -10.29
CA ARG A 27 -4.63 -7.93 -10.99
C ARG A 27 -6.10 -7.66 -11.27
N PHE A 28 -6.57 -6.49 -10.85
CA PHE A 28 -7.89 -5.98 -11.14
C PHE A 28 -7.77 -4.66 -11.91
N GLY A 29 -7.94 -4.70 -13.24
CA GLY A 29 -7.68 -3.55 -14.09
C GLY A 29 -6.22 -3.09 -13.94
N LYS A 30 -6.00 -1.90 -13.36
CA LYS A 30 -4.68 -1.33 -13.09
C LYS A 30 -4.26 -1.38 -11.61
N VAL A 31 -5.02 -2.08 -10.77
CA VAL A 31 -4.64 -2.35 -9.38
C VAL A 31 -3.94 -3.70 -9.31
N ASP A 32 -2.71 -3.72 -8.85
CA ASP A 32 -1.87 -4.91 -8.68
C ASP A 32 -1.73 -5.21 -7.19
N ILE A 33 -2.10 -6.44 -6.77
CA ILE A 33 -2.00 -6.90 -5.38
C ILE A 33 -1.09 -8.12 -5.36
N ARG A 34 0.09 -8.02 -4.77
CA ARG A 34 1.02 -9.12 -4.57
C ARG A 34 0.93 -9.62 -3.13
N TYR A 35 0.92 -10.92 -2.93
CA TYR A 35 0.71 -11.55 -1.63
C TYR A 35 1.41 -12.91 -1.55
N ASP A 36 1.57 -13.44 -0.34
CA ASP A 36 2.00 -14.82 -0.10
C ASP A 36 0.81 -15.78 0.03
N ILE A 37 -0.25 -15.35 0.72
CA ILE A 37 -1.40 -16.19 1.04
C ILE A 37 -2.67 -15.48 0.58
N LEU A 38 -3.41 -16.11 -0.34
CA LEU A 38 -4.79 -15.73 -0.65
C LEU A 38 -5.71 -16.38 0.40
N VAL A 39 -6.38 -15.56 1.20
CA VAL A 39 -7.33 -16.03 2.21
C VAL A 39 -8.70 -16.24 1.58
N SER A 40 -9.19 -15.25 0.84
CA SER A 40 -10.47 -15.35 0.17
C SER A 40 -10.58 -14.38 -1.01
N THR A 41 -11.38 -14.77 -2.00
CA THR A 41 -11.87 -13.89 -3.06
C THR A 41 -13.35 -14.16 -3.25
N ARG A 42 -14.18 -13.12 -3.18
CA ARG A 42 -15.63 -13.21 -3.38
C ARG A 42 -16.07 -12.23 -4.45
N ARG A 43 -16.93 -12.69 -5.34
CA ARG A 43 -17.58 -11.83 -6.34
C ARG A 43 -19.02 -11.56 -5.91
N PHE A 44 -19.42 -10.31 -5.96
CA PHE A 44 -20.79 -9.85 -5.69
C PHE A 44 -21.48 -9.40 -6.99
N LYS A 45 -22.77 -9.10 -6.91
CA LYS A 45 -23.51 -8.51 -8.03
C LYS A 45 -22.88 -7.17 -8.44
N GLY A 46 -22.92 -6.85 -9.74
CA GLY A 46 -22.40 -5.59 -10.27
C GLY A 46 -20.86 -5.54 -10.36
N ASP A 47 -20.23 -6.69 -10.61
CA ASP A 47 -18.78 -6.81 -10.79
C ASP A 47 -17.95 -6.25 -9.63
N THR A 48 -18.49 -6.33 -8.42
CA THR A 48 -17.77 -6.00 -7.20
C THR A 48 -17.06 -7.25 -6.66
N TYR A 49 -15.80 -7.08 -6.22
CA TYR A 49 -14.98 -8.15 -5.68
C TYR A 49 -14.49 -7.77 -4.29
N GLU A 50 -14.55 -8.72 -3.37
CA GLU A 50 -13.87 -8.64 -2.07
C GLU A 50 -12.68 -9.60 -2.10
N VAL A 51 -11.52 -9.11 -1.68
CA VAL A 51 -10.27 -9.86 -1.64
C VAL A 51 -9.67 -9.73 -0.25
N GLU A 52 -9.29 -10.85 0.34
CA GLU A 52 -8.51 -10.89 1.58
C GLU A 52 -7.22 -11.66 1.31
N VAL A 53 -6.09 -11.02 1.58
CA VAL A 53 -4.74 -11.58 1.38
C VAL A 53 -3.86 -11.31 2.59
N ARG A 54 -2.83 -12.14 2.74
CA ARG A 54 -1.82 -12.01 3.80
C ARG A 54 -0.41 -12.13 3.22
N GLY A 55 0.50 -11.40 3.82
CA GLY A 55 1.93 -11.54 3.64
C GLY A 55 2.55 -12.34 4.78
N ARG A 56 3.88 -12.55 4.69
CA ARG A 56 4.72 -13.11 5.75
C ARG A 56 5.80 -12.11 6.13
N ARG A 57 6.48 -12.37 7.23
CA ARG A 57 7.67 -11.61 7.60
C ARG A 57 8.71 -11.72 6.48
N GLY A 58 9.14 -10.58 5.93
CA GLY A 58 10.06 -10.52 4.79
C GLY A 58 9.39 -10.53 3.41
N SER A 59 8.08 -10.85 3.31
CA SER A 59 7.28 -10.79 2.08
C SER A 59 5.91 -10.19 2.37
N PRO A 60 5.81 -8.87 2.60
CA PRO A 60 4.55 -8.21 2.88
C PRO A 60 3.63 -8.21 1.65
N VAL A 61 2.34 -8.03 1.88
CA VAL A 61 1.39 -7.70 0.83
C VAL A 61 1.80 -6.37 0.21
N LYS A 62 1.83 -6.29 -1.11
CA LYS A 62 2.10 -5.06 -1.86
C LYS A 62 0.92 -4.74 -2.75
N VAL A 63 0.41 -3.53 -2.63
CA VAL A 63 -0.65 -2.97 -3.48
C VAL A 63 -0.06 -1.84 -4.30
N GLU A 64 -0.28 -1.87 -5.59
CA GLU A 64 0.11 -0.82 -6.52
C GLU A 64 -1.10 -0.38 -7.34
N SER A 65 -1.41 0.90 -7.33
CA SER A 65 -2.45 1.52 -8.15
C SER A 65 -1.89 2.76 -8.85
N PRO A 66 -1.25 2.60 -10.02
CA PRO A 66 -0.60 3.71 -10.74
C PRO A 66 -1.57 4.83 -11.12
N GLU A 67 -2.82 4.51 -11.47
CA GLU A 67 -3.81 5.53 -11.82
C GLU A 67 -4.27 6.37 -10.63
N GLN A 68 -4.18 5.81 -9.42
CA GLN A 68 -4.49 6.50 -8.17
C GLN A 68 -3.23 7.05 -7.48
N TYR A 69 -2.05 6.92 -8.13
CA TYR A 69 -0.75 7.35 -7.61
C TYR A 69 -0.39 6.75 -6.24
N PHE A 70 -0.84 5.52 -5.99
CA PHE A 70 -0.84 4.92 -4.68
C PHE A 70 -0.07 3.60 -4.66
N THR A 71 0.76 3.43 -3.63
CA THR A 71 1.42 2.17 -3.29
C THR A 71 1.27 1.92 -1.80
N MET A 72 1.06 0.67 -1.39
CA MET A 72 0.96 0.30 0.01
C MET A 72 1.64 -1.04 0.27
N ARG A 73 2.23 -1.20 1.45
CA ARG A 73 2.74 -2.47 2.00
C ARG A 73 2.12 -2.73 3.35
N CYS A 74 1.73 -3.99 3.62
CA CYS A 74 1.13 -4.38 4.89
C CYS A 74 1.27 -5.89 5.12
N MET A 75 0.90 -6.38 6.29
CA MET A 75 0.90 -7.82 6.57
C MET A 75 -0.44 -8.48 6.21
N GLN A 76 -1.54 -7.74 6.29
CA GLN A 76 -2.86 -8.22 5.91
C GLN A 76 -3.61 -7.10 5.19
N LEU A 77 -4.28 -7.46 4.11
CA LEU A 77 -5.14 -6.56 3.33
C LEU A 77 -6.50 -7.20 3.13
N LYS A 78 -7.55 -6.43 3.42
CA LYS A 78 -8.90 -6.67 2.95
C LYS A 78 -9.30 -5.52 2.04
N ALA A 79 -9.68 -5.81 0.80
CA ALA A 79 -9.99 -4.81 -0.20
C ALA A 79 -11.30 -5.12 -0.91
N THR A 80 -12.06 -4.08 -1.25
CA THR A 80 -13.22 -4.16 -2.12
C THR A 80 -12.91 -3.41 -3.41
N LEU A 81 -13.08 -4.08 -4.54
CA LEU A 81 -12.92 -3.51 -5.86
C LEU A 81 -14.29 -3.48 -6.54
N GLY A 82 -14.55 -2.45 -7.30
CA GLY A 82 -15.81 -2.29 -8.02
C GLY A 82 -15.65 -1.40 -9.24
N PRO A 83 -16.65 -1.39 -10.14
CA PRO A 83 -16.60 -0.57 -11.35
C PRO A 83 -16.67 0.93 -10.99
N ASP A 84 -15.87 1.75 -11.67
CA ASP A 84 -16.08 3.20 -11.73
C ASP A 84 -17.21 3.56 -12.71
N GLU A 85 -17.45 4.85 -12.93
CA GLU A 85 -18.47 5.35 -13.86
C GLU A 85 -18.24 4.91 -15.32
N ARG A 86 -17.00 4.51 -15.66
CA ARG A 86 -16.60 4.01 -16.98
C ARG A 86 -16.55 2.49 -17.04
N GLY A 87 -17.03 1.79 -16.00
CA GLY A 87 -17.00 0.33 -15.89
C GLY A 87 -15.62 -0.26 -15.61
N ARG A 88 -14.59 0.53 -15.26
CA ARG A 88 -13.26 0.05 -14.93
C ARG A 88 -13.20 -0.35 -13.47
N LEU A 89 -12.59 -1.49 -13.15
CA LEU A 89 -12.40 -1.93 -11.79
C LEU A 89 -11.36 -1.04 -11.09
N VAL A 90 -11.80 -0.42 -10.00
CA VAL A 90 -10.98 0.43 -9.13
C VAL A 90 -11.11 -0.02 -7.68
N LEU A 91 -10.16 0.39 -6.83
CA LEU A 91 -10.22 0.16 -5.40
C LEU A 91 -11.32 1.05 -4.79
N ARG A 92 -12.34 0.44 -4.18
CA ARG A 92 -13.43 1.15 -3.50
C ARG A 92 -13.13 1.35 -2.02
N THR A 93 -12.74 0.28 -1.36
CA THR A 93 -12.29 0.33 0.03
C THR A 93 -11.09 -0.58 0.22
N ALA A 94 -10.22 -0.21 1.17
CA ALA A 94 -9.16 -1.09 1.63
C ALA A 94 -8.98 -0.94 3.15
N GLU A 95 -8.72 -2.05 3.81
CA GLU A 95 -8.24 -2.09 5.18
C GLU A 95 -6.94 -2.89 5.22
N ALA A 96 -5.86 -2.22 5.57
CA ALA A 96 -4.54 -2.79 5.70
C ALA A 96 -4.12 -2.78 7.17
N THR A 97 -3.49 -3.86 7.64
CA THR A 97 -3.03 -3.98 9.02
C THR A 97 -1.63 -4.59 9.10
N GLY A 98 -0.92 -4.31 10.21
CA GLY A 98 0.39 -4.86 10.53
C GLY A 98 1.53 -4.15 9.81
N GLN A 99 2.08 -3.10 10.45
CA GLN A 99 3.19 -2.28 9.92
C GLN A 99 2.91 -1.79 8.50
N VAL A 100 1.88 -0.98 8.38
CA VAL A 100 1.47 -0.45 7.08
C VAL A 100 2.39 0.71 6.71
N GLU A 101 2.95 0.64 5.50
CA GLU A 101 3.64 1.73 4.83
C GLU A 101 2.81 2.12 3.61
N PHE A 102 2.53 3.39 3.43
CA PHE A 102 1.83 3.85 2.25
C PHE A 102 2.55 5.04 1.61
N VAL A 103 2.47 5.12 0.29
CA VAL A 103 3.01 6.20 -0.52
C VAL A 103 1.95 6.64 -1.49
N TYR A 104 1.69 7.94 -1.51
CA TYR A 104 0.90 8.61 -2.54
C TYR A 104 1.82 9.63 -3.21
N ASN A 105 1.89 9.61 -4.55
CA ASN A 105 2.82 10.47 -5.28
C ASN A 105 2.18 10.96 -6.59
N ARG A 106 1.39 12.02 -6.49
CA ARG A 106 0.76 12.69 -7.63
C ARG A 106 1.70 13.78 -8.18
N PRO A 107 2.03 13.75 -9.48
CA PRO A 107 2.98 14.70 -10.05
C PRO A 107 2.38 16.08 -10.33
N GLN A 108 1.08 16.17 -10.63
CA GLN A 108 0.41 17.43 -11.01
C GLN A 108 -1.04 17.49 -10.50
N PRO A 109 -1.38 18.49 -9.64
CA PRO A 109 -0.41 19.29 -8.87
C PRO A 109 0.45 18.40 -7.99
N LEU A 110 1.68 18.83 -7.71
CA LEU A 110 2.60 18.05 -6.89
C LEU A 110 1.98 17.77 -5.52
N SER A 111 1.87 16.50 -5.19
CA SER A 111 1.41 16.05 -3.89
C SER A 111 2.02 14.70 -3.57
N LYS A 112 2.87 14.68 -2.56
CA LYS A 112 3.47 13.44 -2.05
C LYS A 112 3.08 13.26 -0.61
N LEU A 113 2.68 12.05 -0.26
CA LEU A 113 2.42 11.64 1.11
C LEU A 113 3.13 10.31 1.35
N ASN A 114 3.90 10.22 2.42
CA ASN A 114 4.52 8.99 2.89
C ASN A 114 4.07 8.77 4.33
N GLY A 115 3.43 7.66 4.61
CA GLY A 115 2.88 7.40 5.93
C GLY A 115 3.20 6.01 6.44
N THR A 116 3.32 5.89 7.75
CA THR A 116 3.39 4.63 8.47
C THR A 116 2.33 4.59 9.56
N ALA A 117 1.73 3.42 9.77
CA ALA A 117 0.71 3.20 10.79
C ALA A 117 0.59 1.71 11.12
N GLN A 118 -0.15 1.36 12.17
CA GLN A 118 -0.52 -0.03 12.45
C GLN A 118 -1.71 -0.48 11.60
N ARG A 119 -2.60 0.46 11.23
CA ARG A 119 -3.75 0.23 10.36
C ARG A 119 -3.95 1.42 9.43
N VAL A 120 -4.30 1.12 8.20
CA VAL A 120 -4.71 2.12 7.19
C VAL A 120 -6.03 1.68 6.58
N ARG A 121 -6.97 2.63 6.47
CA ARG A 121 -8.23 2.44 5.75
C ARG A 121 -8.34 3.45 4.63
N TYR A 122 -8.67 2.97 3.46
CA TYR A 122 -9.01 3.77 2.29
C TYR A 122 -10.50 3.67 2.01
N ASP A 123 -11.14 4.79 1.72
CA ASP A 123 -12.55 4.88 1.33
C ASP A 123 -12.65 5.81 0.11
N ASP A 124 -12.94 5.22 -1.06
CA ASP A 124 -13.03 5.96 -2.33
C ASP A 124 -14.25 6.89 -2.36
N GLN A 125 -15.37 6.48 -1.77
CA GLN A 125 -16.58 7.29 -1.75
C GLN A 125 -16.39 8.57 -0.91
N LYS A 126 -15.71 8.45 0.21
CA LYS A 126 -15.38 9.59 1.07
C LYS A 126 -14.11 10.31 0.64
N ARG A 127 -13.39 9.75 -0.32
CA ARG A 127 -12.08 10.25 -0.74
C ARG A 127 -11.12 10.43 0.44
N THR A 128 -11.05 9.43 1.32
CA THR A 128 -10.24 9.52 2.54
C THR A 128 -9.27 8.36 2.70
N VAL A 129 -8.12 8.69 3.32
CA VAL A 129 -7.20 7.72 3.90
C VAL A 129 -7.15 7.97 5.40
N THR A 130 -7.48 6.97 6.21
CA THR A 130 -7.38 7.03 7.66
C THR A 130 -6.24 6.15 8.12
N LEU A 131 -5.30 6.73 8.85
CA LEU A 131 -4.16 6.05 9.47
C LEU A 131 -4.41 5.97 10.98
N GLU A 132 -4.17 4.81 11.60
CA GLU A 132 -4.39 4.56 13.03
C GLU A 132 -3.22 3.77 13.64
N GLY A 133 -2.86 4.13 14.88
CA GLY A 133 -1.84 3.47 15.69
C GLY A 133 -0.41 3.81 15.25
N ASP A 134 0.33 4.52 16.11
CA ASP A 134 1.72 4.94 15.88
C ASP A 134 1.93 5.66 14.55
N VAL A 135 1.06 6.64 14.26
CA VAL A 135 1.03 7.29 12.96
C VAL A 135 2.16 8.30 12.82
N SER A 136 2.91 8.14 11.74
CA SER A 136 3.82 9.14 11.19
C SER A 136 3.44 9.41 9.74
N LEU A 137 3.40 10.69 9.35
CA LEU A 137 3.06 11.13 8.01
C LEU A 137 3.99 12.25 7.59
N ASP A 138 4.55 12.13 6.39
CA ASP A 138 5.29 13.18 5.71
C ASP A 138 4.51 13.59 4.47
N GLY A 139 4.26 14.90 4.34
CA GLY A 139 3.60 15.52 3.20
C GLY A 139 4.53 16.47 2.47
N GLU A 140 4.41 16.52 1.16
CA GLU A 140 5.13 17.46 0.31
C GLU A 140 4.20 17.96 -0.77
N ASP A 141 4.07 19.27 -0.89
CA ASP A 141 3.44 19.95 -2.02
C ASP A 141 4.43 20.89 -2.73
N GLU A 142 3.96 21.81 -3.56
CA GLU A 142 4.81 22.76 -4.28
C GLU A 142 5.54 23.73 -3.35
N PHE A 143 4.98 24.04 -2.18
CA PHE A 143 5.42 25.12 -1.32
C PHE A 143 5.99 24.65 0.01
N TYR A 144 5.51 23.51 0.52
CA TYR A 144 5.78 23.08 1.89
C TYR A 144 6.17 21.63 1.98
N LEU A 145 6.98 21.35 3.03
CA LEU A 145 7.18 20.03 3.61
C LEU A 145 6.46 20.01 4.96
N ILE A 146 5.64 19.01 5.20
CA ILE A 146 4.86 18.92 6.43
C ILE A 146 5.10 17.55 7.04
N ARG A 147 5.39 17.51 8.35
CA ARG A 147 5.66 16.28 9.09
C ARG A 147 4.76 16.17 10.30
N TRP A 148 4.08 15.04 10.42
CA TRP A 148 3.29 14.66 11.60
C TRP A 148 3.96 13.48 12.30
N ARG A 149 4.11 13.56 13.63
CA ARG A 149 4.71 12.52 14.46
C ARG A 149 3.88 12.30 15.71
N ASN A 150 3.95 11.06 16.26
CA ASN A 150 3.32 10.67 17.52
C ASN A 150 1.80 10.88 17.53
N ASN A 151 1.13 10.60 16.44
CA ASN A 151 -0.32 10.70 16.37
C ASN A 151 -0.95 9.32 16.58
N GLU A 152 -2.11 9.30 17.23
CA GLU A 152 -2.96 8.13 17.36
C GLU A 152 -3.71 7.85 16.06
N ARG A 153 -4.17 8.94 15.42
CA ARG A 153 -4.96 8.88 14.19
C ARG A 153 -4.70 10.11 13.32
N ILE A 154 -4.59 9.86 12.02
CA ILE A 154 -4.59 10.92 11.00
C ILE A 154 -5.63 10.55 9.93
N VAL A 155 -6.44 11.51 9.51
CA VAL A 155 -7.34 11.40 8.36
C VAL A 155 -6.87 12.37 7.29
N VAL A 156 -6.60 11.85 6.11
CA VAL A 156 -6.22 12.62 4.91
C VAL A 156 -7.41 12.61 3.97
N TYR A 157 -7.87 13.78 3.57
CA TYR A 157 -8.92 13.97 2.58
C TYR A 157 -8.27 14.18 1.21
N LEU A 158 -8.56 13.28 0.26
CA LEU A 158 -7.95 13.25 -1.08
C LEU A 158 -8.77 14.06 -2.11
N GLU A 159 -9.39 15.14 -1.69
CA GLU A 159 -10.12 16.04 -2.59
C GLU A 159 -9.16 16.72 -3.57
N GLU A 160 -9.64 17.03 -4.79
CA GLU A 160 -8.76 17.48 -5.88
C GLU A 160 -8.11 18.84 -5.61
N GLU A 161 -8.78 19.74 -4.88
CA GLU A 161 -8.34 21.13 -4.70
C GLU A 161 -7.71 21.41 -3.33
N LEU A 162 -8.09 20.69 -2.30
CA LEU A 162 -7.60 20.92 -0.94
C LEU A 162 -7.31 19.58 -0.24
N GLN A 163 -6.05 19.31 0.03
CA GLN A 163 -5.70 18.23 0.94
C GLN A 163 -5.92 18.68 2.38
N ARG A 164 -7.06 18.32 2.94
CA ARG A 164 -7.31 18.50 4.36
C ARG A 164 -6.75 17.31 5.13
N VAL A 165 -6.05 17.61 6.22
CA VAL A 165 -5.54 16.61 7.15
C VAL A 165 -6.09 16.91 8.53
N GLU A 166 -6.66 15.90 9.18
CA GLU A 166 -7.07 15.94 10.58
C GLU A 166 -6.20 14.95 11.35
N ALA A 167 -5.60 15.41 12.46
CA ALA A 167 -4.74 14.58 13.28
C ALA A 167 -5.21 14.57 14.73
N LYS A 168 -5.24 13.38 15.35
CA LYS A 168 -5.43 13.19 16.77
C LYS A 168 -4.11 12.73 17.39
N SER A 169 -3.62 13.52 18.33
CA SER A 169 -2.40 13.22 19.08
C SER A 169 -2.55 11.98 19.95
N LYS A 170 -1.45 11.25 20.17
CA LYS A 170 -1.32 10.37 21.31
C LYS A 170 -1.27 11.20 22.60
N GLU A 171 -1.79 10.64 23.66
CA GLU A 171 -1.72 11.22 24.99
C GLU A 171 -0.96 10.29 25.94
N ARG A 172 -0.15 10.86 26.80
CA ARG A 172 0.47 10.17 27.93
C ARG A 172 0.22 11.01 29.18
N GLU A 173 -0.46 10.41 30.16
CA GLU A 173 -0.81 11.10 31.42
C GLU A 173 -1.55 12.43 31.20
N GLY A 174 -2.42 12.49 30.17
CA GLY A 174 -3.18 13.68 29.80
C GLY A 174 -2.38 14.74 29.01
N VAL A 175 -1.12 14.47 28.67
CA VAL A 175 -0.29 15.38 27.87
C VAL A 175 -0.25 14.90 26.41
N PRO A 176 -0.66 15.75 25.45
CA PRO A 176 -0.57 15.41 24.03
C PRO A 176 0.90 15.33 23.58
N LEU A 177 1.25 14.25 22.88
CA LEU A 177 2.61 13.98 22.37
C LEU A 177 2.74 14.26 20.87
N GLY A 178 1.63 14.47 20.17
CA GLY A 178 1.63 14.70 18.74
C GLY A 178 2.31 16.02 18.36
N SER A 179 3.00 16.00 17.25
CA SER A 179 3.63 17.20 16.70
C SER A 179 3.36 17.32 15.21
N MET A 180 3.30 18.56 14.74
CA MET A 180 3.27 18.90 13.32
C MET A 180 4.35 19.96 13.06
N VAL A 181 5.18 19.73 12.07
CA VAL A 181 6.20 20.68 11.62
C VAL A 181 5.91 21.03 10.16
N ILE A 182 5.88 22.32 9.85
CA ILE A 182 5.70 22.85 8.48
C ILE A 182 6.96 23.62 8.12
N GLU A 183 7.64 23.18 7.05
CA GLU A 183 8.85 23.80 6.54
C GLU A 183 8.58 24.35 5.13
N PRO A 184 8.72 25.66 4.90
CA PRO A 184 8.61 26.21 3.55
C PRO A 184 9.78 25.70 2.70
N LYS A 185 9.50 25.26 1.49
CA LYS A 185 10.55 24.99 0.50
C LYS A 185 11.18 26.32 0.10
N GLY A 186 12.48 26.47 0.34
CA GLY A 186 13.20 27.64 -0.13
C GLY A 186 12.94 27.86 -1.61
N ARG A 187 12.41 29.04 -1.99
CA ARG A 187 12.36 29.44 -3.40
C ARG A 187 13.80 29.37 -3.91
N GLN A 188 14.10 28.44 -4.79
CA GLN A 188 15.18 28.67 -5.74
C GLN A 188 14.73 29.88 -6.56
N MET A 189 15.24 31.06 -6.21
CA MET A 189 15.09 32.24 -7.10
C MET A 189 15.80 31.91 -8.40
N PRO A 190 15.17 32.20 -9.53
CA PRO A 190 15.78 32.05 -10.84
C PRO A 190 17.02 32.90 -11.01
#